data_a54082da60d728ea94bf2cd52b4f70ac
#
_entry.id   a54082da60d728ea94bf2cd52b4f70ac
#
_cell.length_a   1.000
_cell.length_b   1.000
_cell.length_c   1.000
_cell.angle_alpha   90.00
_cell.angle_beta   90.00
_cell.angle_gamma   90.00
#
_symmetry.space_group_name_H-M   'P 1'
#
loop_
_entity.id
_entity.type
_entity.pdbx_description
1 polymer ?
#
loop_
_entity_poly.entity_id
_entity_poly.type
_entity_poly.pdbx_seq_one_letter_code
_entity_poly.pdbx_strand_id
1 'polypeptide(L)'
;MAAGKQPEAEFSRRVRVDTLGEGEMVQRIEATTDERRALARRFELLSLDRFEATLHLQRSAGKPLVRVSGRFEAEVTQACVVTLEPVADHLEGSFSRCYSLAAEDAAEREILVDISEEEHPEPVPPGGVDLGEAVAEQLALHLDPYPRVEGARLEQAEWGGSPENEQRQSPFAVLDSMKGRKYRR
;
A
#
# COMPACT_ATOMS: atom_id res chain seq x y z
N MET A 1 0.85 -11.68 28.24
CA MET A 1 0.85 -10.53 27.34
C MET A 1 -0.46 -10.52 26.59
N ALA A 2 -1.28 -9.48 26.69
CA ALA A 2 -2.59 -9.43 26.04
C ALA A 2 -2.36 -9.35 24.53
N ALA A 3 -2.85 -10.35 23.79
CA ALA A 3 -2.94 -10.31 22.34
C ALA A 3 -3.83 -9.11 21.98
N GLY A 4 -3.25 -8.05 21.47
CA GLY A 4 -4.00 -6.90 21.00
C GLY A 4 -4.96 -7.36 19.92
N LYS A 5 -6.26 -7.11 20.15
CA LYS A 5 -7.29 -7.35 19.13
C LYS A 5 -6.91 -6.51 17.91
N GLN A 6 -6.48 -7.16 16.84
CA GLN A 6 -6.27 -6.49 15.58
C GLN A 6 -7.58 -5.80 15.17
N PRO A 7 -7.55 -4.54 14.73
CA PRO A 7 -8.74 -3.89 14.21
C PRO A 7 -9.35 -4.77 13.10
N GLU A 8 -10.68 -4.89 13.10
CA GLU A 8 -11.36 -5.60 12.01
C GLU A 8 -11.09 -4.84 10.71
N ALA A 9 -10.66 -5.56 9.67
CA ALA A 9 -10.43 -4.97 8.36
C ALA A 9 -11.76 -4.42 7.82
N GLU A 10 -11.74 -3.24 7.24
CA GLU A 10 -12.91 -2.54 6.69
C GLU A 10 -13.57 -3.31 5.55
N PHE A 11 -12.77 -4.09 4.82
CA PHE A 11 -13.19 -4.94 3.73
C PHE A 11 -12.56 -6.33 3.90
N SER A 12 -13.25 -7.24 4.58
CA SER A 12 -12.72 -8.58 4.91
C SER A 12 -13.46 -9.68 4.17
N ARG A 13 -12.70 -10.58 3.52
CA ARG A 13 -13.19 -11.78 2.82
C ARG A 13 -12.22 -12.92 3.09
N ARG A 14 -12.33 -13.52 4.28
CA ARG A 14 -11.43 -14.58 4.72
C ARG A 14 -11.71 -15.90 4.04
N VAL A 15 -10.67 -16.53 3.52
CA VAL A 15 -10.72 -17.84 2.88
C VAL A 15 -9.74 -18.79 3.58
N ARG A 16 -10.23 -19.96 3.92
CA ARG A 16 -9.39 -21.04 4.45
C ARG A 16 -8.68 -21.76 3.33
N VAL A 17 -7.44 -21.38 3.10
CA VAL A 17 -6.61 -21.91 2.01
C VAL A 17 -6.10 -23.34 2.29
N ASP A 18 -6.14 -23.80 3.54
CA ASP A 18 -5.82 -25.18 3.95
C ASP A 18 -6.85 -26.19 3.40
N THR A 19 -8.08 -25.74 3.15
CA THR A 19 -9.18 -26.57 2.65
C THR A 19 -9.33 -26.53 1.13
N LEU A 20 -8.48 -25.80 0.41
CA LEU A 20 -8.51 -25.76 -1.04
C LEU A 20 -8.16 -27.14 -1.63
N GLY A 21 -9.02 -27.63 -2.53
CA GLY A 21 -8.74 -28.83 -3.33
C GLY A 21 -7.62 -28.62 -4.35
N GLU A 22 -7.38 -29.62 -5.18
CA GLU A 22 -6.36 -29.57 -6.26
C GLU A 22 -6.77 -28.65 -7.45
N GLY A 23 -7.97 -28.11 -7.44
CA GLY A 23 -8.48 -27.24 -8.50
C GLY A 23 -8.19 -25.75 -8.25
N GLU A 24 -8.42 -24.96 -9.29
CA GLU A 24 -8.46 -23.51 -9.18
C GLU A 24 -9.81 -23.08 -8.58
N MET A 25 -9.76 -22.18 -7.59
CA MET A 25 -10.94 -21.52 -7.05
C MET A 25 -10.95 -20.07 -7.53
N VAL A 26 -12.03 -19.67 -8.18
CA VAL A 26 -12.22 -18.28 -8.61
C VAL A 26 -13.23 -17.61 -7.69
N GLN A 27 -12.89 -16.47 -7.15
CA GLN A 27 -13.75 -15.69 -6.27
C GLN A 27 -13.84 -14.25 -6.75
N ARG A 28 -15.06 -13.77 -6.99
CA ARG A 28 -15.33 -12.35 -7.21
C ARG A 28 -15.79 -11.73 -5.91
N ILE A 29 -15.21 -10.60 -5.57
CA ILE A 29 -15.54 -9.82 -4.38
C ILE A 29 -15.83 -8.38 -4.79
N GLU A 30 -16.80 -7.78 -4.11
CA GLU A 30 -17.20 -6.40 -4.31
C GLU A 30 -17.41 -5.75 -2.95
N ALA A 31 -16.96 -4.53 -2.80
CA ALA A 31 -17.12 -3.77 -1.57
C ALA A 31 -18.52 -3.15 -1.51
N THR A 32 -19.21 -3.38 -0.41
CA THR A 32 -20.49 -2.72 -0.10
C THR A 32 -20.30 -1.22 0.09
N THR A 33 -21.39 -0.47 0.07
CA THR A 33 -21.34 0.98 0.28
C THR A 33 -20.69 1.37 1.62
N ASP A 34 -20.93 0.60 2.69
CA ASP A 34 -20.36 0.91 4.00
C ASP A 34 -18.87 0.56 4.07
N GLU A 35 -18.45 -0.55 3.43
CA GLU A 35 -17.04 -0.92 3.28
C GLU A 35 -16.29 0.12 2.44
N ARG A 36 -16.85 0.58 1.33
CA ARG A 36 -16.26 1.64 0.51
C ARG A 36 -16.08 2.95 1.29
N ARG A 37 -17.07 3.34 2.10
CA ARG A 37 -16.97 4.51 2.99
C ARG A 37 -15.88 4.33 4.05
N ALA A 38 -15.72 3.13 4.59
CA ALA A 38 -14.69 2.83 5.58
C ALA A 38 -13.30 2.89 4.95
N LEU A 39 -13.11 2.27 3.77
CA LEU A 39 -11.87 2.34 3.01
C LEU A 39 -11.53 3.76 2.56
N ALA A 40 -12.53 4.55 2.11
CA ALA A 40 -12.31 5.94 1.74
C ALA A 40 -11.76 6.75 2.92
N ARG A 41 -12.27 6.54 4.14
CA ARG A 41 -11.72 7.18 5.35
C ARG A 41 -10.29 6.70 5.67
N ARG A 42 -10.02 5.39 5.53
CA ARG A 42 -8.70 4.81 5.78
C ARG A 42 -7.63 5.38 4.85
N PHE A 43 -7.97 5.58 3.58
CA PHE A 43 -7.07 6.05 2.54
C PHE A 43 -7.16 7.56 2.26
N GLU A 44 -7.92 8.29 3.10
CA GLU A 44 -8.10 9.74 2.97
C GLU A 44 -8.64 10.18 1.59
N LEU A 45 -9.49 9.32 0.98
CA LEU A 45 -10.16 9.62 -0.27
C LEU A 45 -11.40 10.48 -0.03
N LEU A 46 -11.75 11.33 -0.99
CA LEU A 46 -13.02 12.05 -1.01
C LEU A 46 -14.18 11.09 -1.26
N SER A 47 -14.00 10.12 -2.18
CA SER A 47 -14.93 9.00 -2.40
C SER A 47 -14.23 7.76 -2.94
N LEU A 48 -14.87 6.60 -2.75
CA LEU A 48 -14.60 5.33 -3.39
C LEU A 48 -15.93 4.82 -3.93
N ASP A 49 -16.20 5.06 -5.21
CA ASP A 49 -17.53 4.86 -5.78
C ASP A 49 -17.73 3.41 -6.27
N ARG A 50 -16.66 2.76 -6.71
CA ARG A 50 -16.61 1.35 -7.08
C ARG A 50 -15.34 0.71 -6.55
N PHE A 51 -15.45 -0.53 -6.09
CA PHE A 51 -14.29 -1.36 -5.74
C PHE A 51 -14.66 -2.83 -5.82
N GLU A 52 -14.09 -3.53 -6.78
CA GLU A 52 -14.30 -4.95 -6.99
C GLU A 52 -13.03 -5.65 -7.44
N ALA A 53 -12.98 -6.95 -7.23
CA ALA A 53 -11.86 -7.77 -7.68
C ALA A 53 -12.30 -9.18 -8.06
N THR A 54 -11.56 -9.77 -8.99
CA THR A 54 -11.62 -11.19 -9.32
C THR A 54 -10.31 -11.85 -8.92
N LEU A 55 -10.40 -12.88 -8.12
CA LEU A 55 -9.27 -13.56 -7.49
C LEU A 55 -9.26 -15.02 -7.88
N HIS A 56 -8.07 -15.53 -8.14
CA HIS A 56 -7.78 -16.91 -8.49
C HIS A 56 -6.88 -17.50 -7.40
N LEU A 57 -7.34 -18.54 -6.74
CA LEU A 57 -6.61 -19.26 -5.72
C LEU A 57 -6.25 -20.64 -6.26
N GLN A 58 -4.98 -20.96 -6.29
CA GLN A 58 -4.48 -22.22 -6.82
C GLN A 58 -3.45 -22.83 -5.88
N ARG A 59 -3.63 -24.10 -5.55
CA ARG A 59 -2.66 -24.88 -4.80
C ARG A 59 -1.56 -25.37 -5.73
N SER A 60 -0.30 -25.18 -5.35
CA SER A 60 0.84 -25.69 -6.12
C SER A 60 0.96 -27.20 -5.99
N ALA A 61 1.04 -27.90 -7.11
CA ALA A 61 1.21 -29.35 -7.10
C ALA A 61 2.52 -29.77 -6.42
N GLY A 62 2.44 -30.69 -5.44
CA GLY A 62 3.62 -31.22 -4.74
C GLY A 62 4.33 -30.27 -3.79
N LYS A 63 3.84 -29.05 -3.58
CA LYS A 63 4.39 -28.09 -2.62
C LYS A 63 3.29 -27.60 -1.66
N PRO A 64 3.61 -27.33 -0.39
CA PRO A 64 2.65 -26.76 0.56
C PRO A 64 2.49 -25.26 0.34
N LEU A 65 2.17 -24.86 -0.89
CA LEU A 65 2.05 -23.47 -1.31
C LEU A 65 0.69 -23.22 -1.95
N VAL A 66 0.12 -22.05 -1.67
CA VAL A 66 -1.06 -21.54 -2.35
C VAL A 66 -0.71 -20.21 -3.01
N ARG A 67 -0.97 -20.10 -4.30
CA ARG A 67 -0.88 -18.87 -5.04
C ARG A 67 -2.24 -18.19 -5.08
N VAL A 68 -2.27 -16.91 -4.73
CA VAL A 68 -3.43 -16.04 -4.86
C VAL A 68 -3.05 -14.95 -5.87
N SER A 69 -3.69 -14.98 -7.03
CA SER A 69 -3.56 -13.91 -8.02
C SER A 69 -4.89 -13.20 -8.19
N GLY A 70 -4.87 -11.92 -8.49
CA GLY A 70 -6.08 -11.14 -8.61
C GLY A 70 -5.94 -9.95 -9.55
N ARG A 71 -7.09 -9.50 -10.05
CA ARG A 71 -7.24 -8.22 -10.74
C ARG A 71 -8.33 -7.44 -10.03
N PHE A 72 -8.10 -6.15 -9.81
CA PHE A 72 -9.09 -5.26 -9.22
C PHE A 72 -9.36 -4.06 -10.12
N GLU A 73 -10.53 -3.46 -9.91
CA GLU A 73 -10.96 -2.20 -10.50
C GLU A 73 -11.54 -1.32 -9.40
N ALA A 74 -11.23 -0.03 -9.45
CA ALA A 74 -11.73 0.96 -8.50
C ALA A 74 -11.99 2.30 -9.16
N GLU A 75 -13.05 2.99 -8.73
CA GLU A 75 -13.33 4.38 -9.05
C GLU A 75 -13.13 5.21 -7.79
N VAL A 76 -12.14 6.08 -7.80
CA VAL A 76 -11.71 6.87 -6.65
C VAL A 76 -11.79 8.37 -6.94
N THR A 77 -11.96 9.16 -5.90
CA THR A 77 -11.79 10.61 -5.97
C THR A 77 -10.84 11.04 -4.85
N GLN A 78 -9.72 11.64 -5.22
CA GLN A 78 -8.72 12.18 -4.30
C GLN A 78 -8.78 13.71 -4.28
N ALA A 79 -8.25 14.34 -3.22
CA ALA A 79 -8.10 15.78 -3.19
C ALA A 79 -6.81 16.20 -3.90
N CYS A 80 -6.89 17.16 -4.82
CA CYS A 80 -5.70 17.76 -5.42
C CYS A 80 -4.78 18.32 -4.33
N VAL A 81 -3.50 17.95 -4.36
CA VAL A 81 -2.51 18.40 -3.36
C VAL A 81 -2.22 19.91 -3.41
N VAL A 82 -2.65 20.60 -4.47
CA VAL A 82 -2.42 22.04 -4.67
C VAL A 82 -3.67 22.86 -4.39
N THR A 83 -4.82 22.45 -4.97
CA THR A 83 -6.06 23.25 -4.95
C THR A 83 -7.13 22.69 -4.03
N LEU A 84 -6.96 21.46 -3.53
CA LEU A 84 -7.94 20.66 -2.77
C LEU A 84 -9.21 20.32 -3.56
N GLU A 85 -9.25 20.63 -4.85
CA GLU A 85 -10.34 20.24 -5.74
C GLU A 85 -10.36 18.72 -5.97
N PRO A 86 -11.54 18.14 -6.24
CA PRO A 86 -11.64 16.70 -6.48
C PRO A 86 -10.96 16.29 -7.78
N VAL A 87 -10.17 15.21 -7.72
CA VAL A 87 -9.53 14.53 -8.84
C VAL A 87 -10.10 13.12 -8.89
N ALA A 88 -10.95 12.84 -9.87
CA ALA A 88 -11.49 11.51 -10.11
C ALA A 88 -10.49 10.68 -10.93
N ASP A 89 -10.35 9.42 -10.57
CA ASP A 89 -9.48 8.47 -11.27
C ASP A 89 -10.11 7.08 -11.32
N HIS A 90 -9.75 6.31 -12.34
CA HIS A 90 -10.10 4.92 -12.52
C HIS A 90 -8.84 4.07 -12.43
N LEU A 91 -8.78 3.23 -11.41
CA LEU A 91 -7.64 2.41 -11.10
C LEU A 91 -7.90 0.95 -11.47
N GLU A 92 -6.97 0.36 -12.17
CA GLU A 92 -6.92 -1.08 -12.43
C GLU A 92 -5.54 -1.61 -12.00
N GLY A 93 -5.54 -2.79 -11.41
CA GLY A 93 -4.29 -3.43 -11.03
C GLY A 93 -4.41 -4.94 -10.97
N SER A 94 -3.26 -5.59 -11.02
CA SER A 94 -3.15 -7.03 -10.85
C SER A 94 -2.02 -7.34 -9.87
N PHE A 95 -2.18 -8.42 -9.13
CA PHE A 95 -1.17 -8.88 -8.18
C PHE A 95 -1.14 -10.39 -8.09
N SER A 96 -0.04 -10.90 -7.56
CA SER A 96 0.12 -12.30 -7.19
C SER A 96 0.82 -12.37 -5.85
N ARG A 97 0.37 -13.27 -4.97
CA ARG A 97 1.00 -13.58 -3.67
C ARG A 97 1.07 -15.07 -3.49
N CYS A 98 2.16 -15.54 -2.90
CA CYS A 98 2.34 -16.94 -2.51
C CYS A 98 2.24 -17.08 -1.00
N TYR A 99 1.45 -18.03 -0.53
CA TYR A 99 1.30 -18.35 0.88
C TYR A 99 1.80 -19.75 1.17
N SER A 100 2.56 -19.91 2.28
CA SER A 100 3.04 -21.20 2.75
C SER A 100 2.04 -21.84 3.71
N LEU A 101 1.65 -23.07 3.41
CA LEU A 101 0.84 -23.93 4.30
C LEU A 101 1.71 -24.69 5.33
N ALA A 102 3.04 -24.58 5.25
CA ALA A 102 3.93 -25.17 6.23
C ALA A 102 3.82 -24.43 7.56
N ALA A 103 3.81 -25.17 8.68
CA ALA A 103 3.83 -24.57 10.01
C ALA A 103 5.08 -23.71 10.21
N GLU A 104 4.98 -22.68 11.08
CA GLU A 104 5.99 -21.64 11.34
C GLU A 104 7.38 -22.15 11.72
N ASP A 105 7.56 -23.42 12.08
CA ASP A 105 8.84 -24.03 12.41
C ASP A 105 9.87 -24.03 11.26
N ALA A 106 9.48 -23.62 10.06
CA ALA A 106 10.38 -23.44 8.92
C ALA A 106 11.02 -22.03 8.84
N ALA A 107 10.60 -21.09 9.69
CA ALA A 107 11.04 -19.68 9.66
C ALA A 107 12.47 -19.47 10.21
N GLU A 108 13.08 -20.45 10.88
CA GLU A 108 14.47 -20.37 11.40
C GLU A 108 15.54 -20.92 10.43
N ARG A 109 15.16 -21.39 9.26
CA ARG A 109 16.18 -21.67 8.25
C ARG A 109 16.66 -20.34 7.71
N GLU A 110 17.96 -20.03 7.90
CA GLU A 110 18.65 -18.99 7.14
C GLU A 110 18.27 -19.17 5.67
N ILE A 111 17.33 -18.37 5.21
CA ILE A 111 16.96 -18.32 3.81
C ILE A 111 18.13 -17.59 3.16
N LEU A 112 19.05 -18.33 2.58
CA LEU A 112 19.94 -17.79 1.55
C LEU A 112 18.99 -17.27 0.47
N VAL A 113 18.77 -15.95 0.50
CA VAL A 113 17.95 -15.24 -0.48
C VAL A 113 18.68 -15.39 -1.81
N ASP A 114 18.29 -16.38 -2.59
CA ASP A 114 18.64 -16.40 -4.00
C ASP A 114 17.78 -15.31 -4.67
N ILE A 115 18.44 -14.24 -5.12
CA ILE A 115 17.82 -13.07 -5.77
C ILE A 115 17.02 -13.47 -7.02
N SER A 116 17.14 -14.71 -7.46
CA SER A 116 16.42 -15.28 -8.61
C SER A 116 15.08 -15.95 -8.28
N GLU A 117 14.73 -16.17 -7.00
CA GLU A 117 13.43 -16.74 -6.63
C GLU A 117 12.39 -15.62 -6.47
N GLU A 118 11.51 -15.56 -7.45
CA GLU A 118 10.31 -14.74 -7.45
C GLU A 118 9.46 -15.08 -6.22
N GLU A 119 9.20 -14.07 -5.38
CA GLU A 119 8.25 -14.06 -4.27
C GLU A 119 8.50 -15.08 -3.13
N HIS A 120 8.98 -14.57 -2.00
CA HIS A 120 9.06 -15.36 -0.76
C HIS A 120 7.64 -15.66 -0.27
N PRO A 121 7.26 -16.93 -0.05
CA PRO A 121 5.94 -17.27 0.42
C PRO A 121 5.67 -16.70 1.81
N GLU A 122 4.58 -15.98 1.98
CA GLU A 122 4.13 -15.48 3.27
C GLU A 122 3.49 -16.62 4.09
N PRO A 123 3.66 -16.67 5.42
CA PRO A 123 2.93 -17.63 6.25
C PRO A 123 1.43 -17.33 6.18
N VAL A 124 0.62 -18.39 6.13
CA VAL A 124 -0.85 -18.24 6.20
C VAL A 124 -1.24 -17.70 7.57
N PRO A 125 -1.92 -16.55 7.66
CA PRO A 125 -2.35 -16.00 8.94
C PRO A 125 -3.34 -16.93 9.67
N PRO A 126 -3.40 -16.87 11.02
CA PRO A 126 -4.44 -17.57 11.78
C PRO A 126 -5.84 -17.19 11.28
N GLY A 127 -6.63 -18.19 10.90
CA GLY A 127 -7.98 -17.99 10.35
C GLY A 127 -8.08 -17.88 8.84
N GLY A 128 -6.97 -18.05 8.12
CA GLY A 128 -6.91 -18.03 6.65
C GLY A 128 -6.47 -16.69 6.06
N VAL A 129 -6.39 -16.65 4.74
CA VAL A 129 -6.01 -15.45 3.99
C VAL A 129 -7.21 -14.52 3.84
N ASP A 130 -7.05 -13.26 4.17
CA ASP A 130 -8.08 -12.24 3.95
C ASP A 130 -7.91 -11.61 2.56
N LEU A 131 -8.73 -12.07 1.62
CA LEU A 131 -8.69 -11.61 0.24
C LEU A 131 -9.11 -10.14 0.10
N GLY A 132 -10.04 -9.68 0.93
CA GLY A 132 -10.49 -8.30 0.93
C GLY A 132 -9.37 -7.35 1.33
N GLU A 133 -8.66 -7.65 2.42
CA GLU A 133 -7.52 -6.86 2.87
C GLU A 133 -6.39 -6.89 1.84
N ALA A 134 -6.08 -8.05 1.25
CA ALA A 134 -5.06 -8.15 0.21
C ALA A 134 -5.35 -7.24 -1.01
N VAL A 135 -6.63 -7.14 -1.42
CA VAL A 135 -7.03 -6.24 -2.51
C VAL A 135 -7.02 -4.77 -2.05
N ALA A 136 -7.41 -4.48 -0.81
CA ALA A 136 -7.36 -3.12 -0.26
C ALA A 136 -5.92 -2.57 -0.17
N GLU A 137 -4.96 -3.42 0.19
CA GLU A 137 -3.54 -3.06 0.15
C GLU A 137 -3.07 -2.74 -1.27
N GLN A 138 -3.53 -3.50 -2.28
CA GLN A 138 -3.20 -3.22 -3.67
C GLN A 138 -3.81 -1.90 -4.14
N LEU A 139 -5.05 -1.60 -3.76
CA LEU A 139 -5.65 -0.29 -4.03
C LEU A 139 -4.77 0.83 -3.48
N ALA A 140 -4.33 0.73 -2.22
CA ALA A 140 -3.48 1.75 -1.60
C ALA A 140 -2.16 1.97 -2.36
N LEU A 141 -1.56 0.91 -2.91
CA LEU A 141 -0.32 0.98 -3.69
C LEU A 141 -0.51 1.62 -5.08
N HIS A 142 -1.74 1.64 -5.61
CA HIS A 142 -2.06 2.21 -6.92
C HIS A 142 -2.60 3.63 -6.85
N LEU A 143 -2.95 4.13 -5.65
CA LEU A 143 -3.36 5.52 -5.48
C LEU A 143 -2.22 6.47 -5.89
N ASP A 144 -2.57 7.58 -6.56
CA ASP A 144 -1.59 8.64 -6.82
C ASP A 144 -1.21 9.31 -5.50
N PRO A 145 0.08 9.28 -5.09
CA PRO A 145 0.52 9.95 -3.87
C PRO A 145 0.48 11.48 -3.96
N TYR A 146 0.35 12.05 -5.17
CA TYR A 146 0.33 13.50 -5.42
C TYR A 146 -0.73 13.91 -6.45
N PRO A 147 -2.01 13.61 -6.23
CA PRO A 147 -3.06 13.86 -7.20
C PRO A 147 -3.16 15.37 -7.51
N ARG A 148 -3.26 15.70 -8.81
CA ARG A 148 -3.33 17.09 -9.26
C ARG A 148 -4.39 17.26 -10.34
N VAL A 149 -5.18 18.33 -10.21
CA VAL A 149 -6.03 18.82 -11.29
C VAL A 149 -5.14 19.34 -12.42
N GLU A 150 -5.55 19.15 -13.66
CA GLU A 150 -4.84 19.66 -14.83
C GLU A 150 -4.67 21.19 -14.72
N GLY A 151 -3.44 21.66 -14.92
CA GLY A 151 -3.09 23.08 -14.80
C GLY A 151 -2.91 23.59 -13.37
N ALA A 152 -3.08 22.77 -12.33
CA ALA A 152 -2.85 23.19 -10.96
C ALA A 152 -1.40 23.67 -10.77
N ARG A 153 -1.25 24.94 -10.40
CA ARG A 153 0.02 25.58 -10.07
C ARG A 153 -0.09 26.15 -8.68
N LEU A 154 0.95 25.97 -7.88
CA LEU A 154 1.14 26.80 -6.70
C LEU A 154 1.32 28.22 -7.24
N GLU A 155 0.33 29.10 -7.03
CA GLU A 155 0.63 30.52 -7.07
C GLU A 155 1.83 30.69 -6.14
N GLN A 156 2.91 31.30 -6.66
CA GLN A 156 4.04 31.64 -5.81
C GLN A 156 3.46 32.50 -4.70
N ALA A 157 3.05 31.87 -3.60
CA ALA A 157 2.87 32.58 -2.38
C ALA A 157 4.17 33.34 -2.22
N GLU A 158 4.12 34.65 -2.19
CA GLU A 158 5.22 35.49 -1.78
C GLU A 158 5.62 35.03 -0.40
N TRP A 159 6.40 33.93 -0.36
CA TRP A 159 7.06 33.48 0.86
C TRP A 159 8.05 34.57 1.19
N GLY A 160 7.49 35.64 1.79
CA GLY A 160 8.11 36.69 2.58
C GLY A 160 9.59 36.94 2.41
N GLY A 161 10.08 36.86 1.23
CA GLY A 161 11.41 37.23 0.81
C GLY A 161 11.34 38.47 -0.05
N SER A 162 10.88 39.60 0.50
CA SER A 162 11.31 40.88 -0.02
C SER A 162 12.83 40.86 -0.04
N PRO A 163 13.48 41.26 -1.16
CA PRO A 163 14.96 41.29 -1.24
C PRO A 163 15.60 42.18 -0.14
N GLU A 164 14.82 42.97 0.56
CA GLU A 164 15.26 43.77 1.70
C GLU A 164 15.53 42.94 2.99
N ASN A 165 15.21 41.66 3.04
CA ASN A 165 15.41 40.81 4.21
C ASN A 165 16.61 39.86 4.10
N GLU A 166 17.43 39.97 3.05
CA GLU A 166 18.69 39.22 2.89
C GLU A 166 19.75 39.55 3.97
N GLN A 167 19.52 40.57 4.79
CA GLN A 167 20.41 40.90 5.89
C GLN A 167 20.12 40.14 7.20
N ARG A 168 19.08 39.28 7.25
CA ARG A 168 18.95 38.36 8.37
C ARG A 168 20.00 37.28 8.22
N GLN A 169 21.09 37.43 8.95
CA GLN A 169 22.14 36.41 9.05
C GLN A 169 21.49 35.07 9.35
N SER A 170 21.61 34.15 8.39
CA SER A 170 21.17 32.78 8.57
C SER A 170 21.69 32.28 9.93
N PRO A 171 20.87 31.62 10.77
CA PRO A 171 21.36 30.98 12.01
C PRO A 171 22.55 30.05 11.77
N PHE A 172 22.74 29.61 10.51
CA PHE A 172 23.84 28.75 10.08
C PHE A 172 25.05 29.50 9.51
N ALA A 173 25.04 30.83 9.44
CA ALA A 173 26.18 31.63 8.98
C ALA A 173 27.44 31.39 9.84
N VAL A 174 27.26 30.98 11.08
CA VAL A 174 28.35 30.57 11.99
C VAL A 174 29.14 29.38 11.43
N LEU A 175 28.48 28.48 10.68
CA LEU A 175 29.14 27.30 10.10
C LEU A 175 30.08 27.66 8.95
N ASP A 176 29.84 28.74 8.21
CA ASP A 176 30.73 29.21 7.17
C ASP A 176 32.06 29.72 7.72
N SER A 177 32.05 30.29 8.92
CA SER A 177 33.26 30.73 9.61
C SER A 177 34.12 29.53 10.09
N MET A 178 33.54 28.36 10.27
CA MET A 178 34.24 27.13 10.69
C MET A 178 34.93 26.41 9.54
N LYS A 179 34.52 26.60 8.27
CA LYS A 179 35.18 26.03 7.08
C LYS A 179 36.58 26.54 6.83
N GLY A 180 36.97 27.68 7.41
CA GLY A 180 38.28 28.32 7.22
C GLY A 180 39.42 27.81 8.09
N ARG A 181 39.15 26.97 9.11
CA ARG A 181 40.18 26.45 9.99
C ARG A 181 40.82 25.19 9.44
N LYS A 182 41.70 25.33 8.43
CA LYS A 182 42.62 24.27 8.04
C LYS A 182 43.54 23.96 9.24
N TYR A 183 43.50 22.71 9.70
CA TYR A 183 44.52 22.18 10.59
C TYR A 183 45.89 22.38 9.96
N ARG A 184 46.69 23.31 10.54
CA ARG A 184 48.14 23.31 10.32
C ARG A 184 48.74 22.24 11.25
N ARG A 185 49.33 21.23 10.66
CA ARG A 185 50.28 20.33 11.34
C ARG A 185 51.55 21.08 11.65
#